data_52462a371bd7bf105990d932add4dd14
#
_entry.id   52462a371bd7bf105990d932add4dd14
#
_cell.length_a   1.000
_cell.length_b   1.000
_cell.length_c   1.000
_cell.angle_alpha   90.00
_cell.angle_beta   90.00
_cell.angle_gamma   90.00
#
_symmetry.space_group_name_H-M   'P 1'
#
loop_
_entity.id
_entity.type
_entity.pdbx_description
1 polymer ?
#
loop_
_entity_poly.entity_id
_entity_poly.type
_entity_poly.pdbx_seq_one_letter_code
_entity_poly.pdbx_strand_id
1 'polypeptide(L)'
;MTTVHTLASGSSGNAAVLSCGDTHLLIDAGISCRRITAALKELGLTPADLTAILITHTHSDHISGLNTLLKKTTCPLLATPRTCRELSCRVEGIDPRLMGLDSQIGRAHV
;
A
#
# COMPACT_ATOMS: atom_id res chain seq x y z
N MET A 1 1.81 18.49 9.25
CA MET A 1 0.78 17.79 10.02
C MET A 1 0.51 16.42 9.42
N THR A 2 0.40 15.40 10.24
CA THR A 2 0.15 14.03 9.79
C THR A 2 -1.33 13.71 9.93
N THR A 3 -1.94 13.18 8.88
CA THR A 3 -3.34 12.77 8.90
C THR A 3 -3.46 11.31 8.48
N VAL A 4 -4.45 10.61 9.02
CA VAL A 4 -4.77 9.24 8.67
C VAL A 4 -6.22 9.18 8.21
N HIS A 5 -6.44 8.64 7.01
CA HIS A 5 -7.78 8.45 6.46
C HIS A 5 -8.00 6.95 6.23
N THR A 6 -8.91 6.36 6.98
CA THR A 6 -9.28 4.96 6.77
C THR A 6 -10.25 4.88 5.60
N LEU A 7 -9.86 4.20 4.53
CA LEU A 7 -10.71 4.01 3.36
C LEU A 7 -11.67 2.84 3.55
N ALA A 8 -11.19 1.79 4.21
CA ALA A 8 -11.99 0.62 4.53
C ALA A 8 -11.31 -0.17 5.64
N SER A 9 -12.09 -0.85 6.47
CA SER A 9 -11.56 -1.72 7.51
C SER A 9 -12.51 -2.90 7.73
N GLY A 10 -11.93 -4.07 8.08
CA GLY A 10 -12.70 -5.26 8.36
C GLY A 10 -12.37 -6.41 7.42
N SER A 11 -13.14 -7.49 7.52
CA SER A 11 -12.91 -8.72 6.75
C SER A 11 -13.23 -8.58 5.26
N SER A 12 -13.96 -7.54 4.87
CA SER A 12 -14.31 -7.31 3.46
C SER A 12 -13.28 -6.43 2.73
N GLY A 13 -12.28 -5.92 3.43
CA GLY A 13 -11.21 -5.15 2.82
C GLY A 13 -10.62 -4.12 3.76
N ASN A 14 -9.32 -3.87 3.61
CA ASN A 14 -8.58 -2.91 4.43
C ASN A 14 -7.74 -2.00 3.55
N ALA A 15 -7.82 -0.70 3.80
CA ALA A 15 -7.00 0.30 3.12
C ALA A 15 -7.06 1.60 3.92
N ALA A 16 -5.92 2.27 4.04
CA ALA A 16 -5.83 3.56 4.72
C ALA A 16 -4.76 4.41 4.04
N VAL A 17 -4.91 5.73 4.13
CA VAL A 17 -3.91 6.67 3.62
C VAL A 17 -3.35 7.47 4.78
N LEU A 18 -2.03 7.45 4.89
CA LEU A 18 -1.28 8.27 5.84
C LEU A 18 -0.60 9.39 5.08
N SER A 19 -0.95 10.63 5.39
CA SER A 19 -0.40 11.80 4.69
C SER A 19 0.36 12.70 5.65
N CYS A 20 1.54 13.14 5.23
CA CYS A 20 2.36 14.10 5.97
C CYS A 20 3.04 15.00 4.94
N GLY A 21 2.59 16.26 4.83
CA GLY A 21 3.07 17.15 3.77
C GLY A 21 2.76 16.56 2.40
N ASP A 22 3.79 16.41 1.58
CA ASP A 22 3.67 15.84 0.23
C ASP A 22 3.88 14.32 0.22
N THR A 23 4.08 13.72 1.39
CA THR A 23 4.26 12.28 1.51
C THR A 23 2.91 11.61 1.75
N HIS A 24 2.57 10.64 0.90
CA HIS A 24 1.31 9.92 0.99
C HIS A 24 1.59 8.43 0.92
N LEU A 25 1.26 7.71 1.98
CA LEU A 25 1.43 6.26 2.06
C LEU A 25 0.07 5.59 2.01
N LEU A 26 -0.08 4.62 1.13
CA LEU A 26 -1.25 3.74 1.15
C LEU A 26 -0.89 2.51 1.97
N ILE A 27 -1.66 2.26 3.02
CA ILE A 27 -1.46 1.10 3.89
C ILE A 27 -2.52 0.07 3.53
N ASP A 28 -2.08 -1.02 2.93
CA ASP A 28 -2.90 -2.10 2.38
C ASP A 28 -3.78 -1.63 1.21
N ALA A 29 -4.14 -2.56 0.35
CA ALA A 29 -4.94 -2.32 -0.85
C ALA A 29 -5.98 -3.45 -0.99
N GLY A 30 -6.75 -3.65 0.09
CA GLY A 30 -7.69 -4.75 0.20
C GLY A 30 -9.08 -4.48 -0.37
N ILE A 31 -9.28 -3.33 -0.99
CA ILE A 31 -10.52 -3.00 -1.71
C ILE A 31 -10.18 -2.82 -3.19
N SER A 32 -11.20 -2.75 -4.04
CA SER A 32 -10.94 -2.62 -5.49
C SER A 32 -10.14 -1.35 -5.79
N CYS A 33 -9.33 -1.42 -6.85
CA CYS A 33 -8.58 -0.26 -7.30
C CYS A 33 -9.49 0.92 -7.61
N ARG A 34 -10.69 0.66 -8.12
CA ARG A 34 -11.68 1.68 -8.40
C ARG A 34 -12.07 2.43 -7.13
N ARG A 35 -12.31 1.70 -6.04
CA ARG A 35 -12.65 2.31 -4.76
C ARG A 35 -11.49 3.09 -4.17
N ILE A 36 -10.27 2.56 -4.30
CA ILE A 36 -9.06 3.26 -3.83
C ILE A 36 -8.91 4.58 -4.60
N THR A 37 -9.02 4.55 -5.91
CA THR A 37 -8.89 5.73 -6.75
C THR A 37 -9.95 6.78 -6.42
N ALA A 38 -11.19 6.35 -6.21
CA ALA A 38 -12.27 7.28 -5.85
C ALA A 38 -12.01 7.94 -4.49
N ALA A 39 -11.55 7.16 -3.51
CA ALA A 39 -11.25 7.68 -2.19
C ALA A 39 -10.06 8.66 -2.22
N LEU A 40 -9.01 8.34 -2.99
CA LEU A 40 -7.88 9.25 -3.17
C LEU A 40 -8.35 10.57 -3.78
N LYS A 41 -9.23 10.51 -4.76
CA LYS A 41 -9.76 11.71 -5.41
C LYS A 41 -10.48 12.61 -4.42
N GLU A 42 -11.22 12.04 -3.49
CA GLU A 42 -11.88 12.82 -2.42
C GLU A 42 -10.87 13.55 -1.53
N LEU A 43 -9.66 13.02 -1.42
CA LEU A 43 -8.58 13.63 -0.66
C LEU A 43 -7.74 14.57 -1.52
N GLY A 44 -8.11 14.77 -2.79
CA GLY A 44 -7.34 15.60 -3.71
C GLY A 44 -6.12 14.91 -4.28
N LEU A 45 -6.09 13.57 -4.28
CA LEU A 45 -4.94 12.78 -4.70
C LEU A 45 -5.27 11.88 -5.87
N THR A 46 -4.22 11.45 -6.57
CA THR A 46 -4.30 10.42 -7.60
C THR A 46 -3.34 9.27 -7.21
N PRO A 47 -3.45 8.09 -7.81
CA PRO A 47 -2.48 7.03 -7.55
C PRO A 47 -1.03 7.46 -7.81
N ALA A 48 -0.80 8.37 -8.76
CA ALA A 48 0.54 8.88 -9.05
C ALA A 48 1.11 9.73 -7.89
N ASP A 49 0.28 10.23 -7.00
CA ASP A 49 0.73 11.02 -5.85
C ASP A 49 1.20 10.16 -4.69
N LEU A 50 1.00 8.83 -4.76
CA LEU A 50 1.43 7.94 -3.69
C LEU A 50 2.96 7.86 -3.64
N THR A 51 3.51 8.03 -2.44
CA THR A 51 4.95 7.91 -2.19
C THR A 51 5.36 6.44 -2.09
N ALA A 52 4.52 5.63 -1.46
CA ALA A 52 4.76 4.20 -1.31
C ALA A 52 3.47 3.50 -0.92
N ILE A 53 3.45 2.19 -1.10
CA ILE A 53 2.36 1.32 -0.65
C ILE A 53 2.95 0.37 0.36
N LEU A 54 2.38 0.32 1.57
CA LEU A 54 2.81 -0.57 2.63
C LEU A 54 1.81 -1.70 2.76
N ILE A 55 2.27 -2.94 2.65
CA ILE A 55 1.43 -4.12 2.77
C ILE A 55 1.74 -4.82 4.10
N THR A 56 0.73 -4.95 4.94
CA THR A 56 0.87 -5.56 6.26
C THR A 56 0.58 -7.06 6.24
N HIS A 57 -0.35 -7.51 5.39
CA HIS A 57 -0.75 -8.92 5.28
C HIS A 57 -0.99 -9.28 3.83
N THR A 58 -0.83 -10.56 3.49
CA THR A 58 -1.02 -11.06 2.13
C THR A 58 -2.40 -11.67 1.89
N HIS A 59 -3.30 -11.59 2.85
CA HIS A 59 -4.67 -12.04 2.66
C HIS A 59 -5.42 -11.13 1.67
N SER A 60 -6.42 -11.66 1.01
CA SER A 60 -7.14 -10.93 -0.04
C SER A 60 -7.76 -9.62 0.46
N ASP A 61 -8.16 -9.56 1.73
CA ASP A 61 -8.71 -8.35 2.33
C ASP A 61 -7.66 -7.25 2.56
N HIS A 62 -6.41 -7.49 2.18
CA HIS A 62 -5.32 -6.50 2.24
C HIS A 62 -4.67 -6.23 0.88
N ILE A 63 -4.91 -7.08 -0.14
CA ILE A 63 -4.22 -6.96 -1.43
C ILE A 63 -5.12 -7.10 -2.66
N SER A 64 -6.43 -7.21 -2.50
CA SER A 64 -7.32 -7.51 -3.63
C SER A 64 -7.26 -6.46 -4.75
N GLY A 65 -6.99 -5.20 -4.43
CA GLY A 65 -6.89 -4.13 -5.42
C GLY A 65 -5.47 -3.84 -5.89
N LEU A 66 -4.48 -4.54 -5.32
CA LEU A 66 -3.07 -4.18 -5.51
C LEU A 66 -2.59 -4.33 -6.95
N ASN A 67 -2.90 -5.46 -7.59
CA ASN A 67 -2.40 -5.74 -8.94
C ASN A 67 -2.82 -4.65 -9.94
N THR A 68 -4.07 -4.24 -9.89
CA THR A 68 -4.58 -3.19 -10.77
C THR A 68 -3.99 -1.83 -10.40
N LEU A 69 -3.87 -1.55 -9.11
CA LEU A 69 -3.32 -0.29 -8.63
C LEU A 69 -1.87 -0.09 -9.06
N LEU A 70 -1.07 -1.15 -9.06
CA LEU A 70 0.33 -1.08 -9.47
C LEU A 70 0.53 -0.62 -10.91
N LYS A 71 -0.50 -0.75 -11.73
CA LYS A 71 -0.45 -0.26 -13.12
C LYS A 71 -0.68 1.25 -13.19
N LYS A 72 -1.15 1.86 -12.12
CA LYS A 72 -1.50 3.28 -12.08
C LYS A 72 -0.52 4.12 -11.29
N THR A 73 0.49 3.51 -10.67
CA THR A 73 1.48 4.21 -9.88
C THR A 73 2.84 3.56 -10.06
N THR A 74 3.90 4.34 -9.83
CA THR A 74 5.28 3.86 -9.95
C THR A 74 5.97 3.76 -8.60
N CYS A 75 5.27 4.01 -7.52
CA CYS A 75 5.87 3.99 -6.18
C CYS A 75 6.27 2.58 -5.76
N PRO A 76 7.22 2.45 -4.82
CA PRO A 76 7.64 1.14 -4.32
C PRO A 76 6.58 0.54 -3.39
N LEU A 77 6.67 -0.79 -3.24
CA LEU A 77 5.91 -1.55 -2.27
C LEU A 77 6.81 -1.84 -1.08
N LEU A 78 6.37 -1.47 0.11
CA LEU A 78 7.12 -1.71 1.35
C LEU A 78 6.43 -2.82 2.13
N ALA A 79 7.21 -3.80 2.56
CA ALA A 79 6.70 -4.90 3.36
C ALA A 79 7.86 -5.56 4.09
N THR A 80 7.54 -6.35 5.13
CA THR A 80 8.58 -7.14 5.80
C THR A 80 9.14 -8.17 4.81
N PRO A 81 10.37 -8.68 5.01
CA PRO A 81 10.92 -9.70 4.11
C PRO A 81 10.02 -10.91 3.94
N ARG A 82 9.37 -11.35 5.02
CA ARG A 82 8.41 -12.45 4.96
C ARG A 82 7.23 -12.13 4.06
N THR A 83 6.64 -10.94 4.22
CA THR A 83 5.51 -10.50 3.40
C THR A 83 5.93 -10.33 1.95
N CYS A 84 7.14 -9.83 1.68
CA CYS A 84 7.67 -9.73 0.33
C CYS A 84 7.72 -11.10 -0.35
N ARG A 85 8.20 -12.13 0.35
CA ARG A 85 8.24 -13.48 -0.19
C ARG A 85 6.84 -14.00 -0.53
N GLU A 86 5.88 -13.75 0.35
CA GLU A 86 4.50 -14.17 0.11
C GLU A 86 3.88 -13.43 -1.07
N LEU A 87 4.14 -12.13 -1.20
CA LEU A 87 3.65 -11.32 -2.31
C LEU A 87 4.23 -11.81 -3.64
N SER A 88 5.51 -12.16 -3.67
CA SER A 88 6.15 -12.69 -4.89
C SER A 88 5.45 -13.95 -5.38
N CYS A 89 4.91 -14.76 -4.48
CA CYS A 89 4.19 -15.97 -4.84
C CYS A 89 2.75 -15.70 -5.28
N ARG A 90 2.15 -14.62 -4.82
CA ARG A 90 0.72 -14.35 -5.05
C ARG A 90 0.44 -13.37 -6.17
N VAL A 91 1.40 -12.48 -6.46
CA VAL A 91 1.22 -11.41 -7.47
C VAL A 91 2.38 -11.49 -8.46
N GLU A 92 2.07 -11.80 -9.71
CA GLU A 92 3.10 -11.90 -10.74
C GLU A 92 3.70 -10.54 -11.07
N GLY A 93 5.01 -10.51 -11.32
CA GLY A 93 5.71 -9.32 -11.75
C GLY A 93 5.89 -8.26 -10.69
N ILE A 94 5.62 -8.58 -9.42
CA ILE A 94 5.71 -7.63 -8.34
C ILE A 94 7.14 -7.40 -7.83
N ASP A 95 8.03 -8.37 -8.06
CA ASP A 95 9.37 -8.37 -7.46
C ASP A 95 10.16 -7.07 -7.66
N PRO A 96 10.19 -6.47 -8.86
CA PRO A 96 10.96 -5.22 -9.04
C PRO A 96 10.44 -4.05 -8.22
N ARG A 97 9.21 -4.13 -7.75
CA ARG A 97 8.57 -3.07 -6.97
C ARG A 97 8.73 -3.26 -5.46
N LEU A 98 9.15 -4.45 -5.02
CA LEU A 98 9.22 -4.77 -3.61
C LEU A 98 10.46 -4.21 -2.95
N MET A 99 10.28 -3.60 -1.78
CA MET A 99 11.35 -3.16 -0.91
C MET A 99 11.09 -3.73 0.48
N GLY A 100 12.02 -4.52 0.99
CA GLY A 100 11.87 -5.12 2.30
C GLY A 100 12.13 -4.13 3.42
N LEU A 101 11.29 -4.16 4.42
CA LEU A 101 11.51 -3.45 5.68
C LEU A 101 12.11 -4.45 6.65
N ASP A 102 13.41 -4.35 6.88
CA ASP A 102 14.05 -5.26 7.83
C ASP A 102 14.11 -4.63 9.23
N SER A 103 14.44 -5.46 10.23
CA SER A 103 14.49 -5.00 11.61
C SER A 103 15.58 -3.98 11.86
N GLN A 104 16.65 -3.99 11.08
CA GLN A 104 17.73 -3.01 11.23
C GLN A 104 17.28 -1.63 10.75
N ILE A 105 16.60 -1.57 9.62
CA ILE A 105 16.07 -0.32 9.10
C ILE A 105 15.05 0.23 10.08
N GLY A 106 14.16 -0.61 10.57
CA GLY A 106 13.16 -0.21 11.56
C GLY A 106 13.79 0.36 12.82
N ARG A 107 14.85 -0.27 13.30
CA ARG A 107 15.54 0.21 14.50
C ARG A 107 16.28 1.51 14.27
N ALA A 108 16.85 1.70 13.11
CA ALA A 108 17.57 2.93 12.79
C ALA A 108 16.65 4.14 12.71
N HIS A 109 15.38 3.94 12.49
CA HIS A 109 14.40 5.00 12.31
C HIS A 109 13.48 5.21 13.52
N VAL A 110 13.66 4.41 14.53
CA VAL A 110 12.83 4.49 15.74
C VAL A 110 13.36 5.47 16.77
#